data_bf1ce6acc2098680beb59829b499c960
#
_entry.id   bf1ce6acc2098680beb59829b499c960
#
_cell.length_a   1.000
_cell.length_b   1.000
_cell.length_c   1.000
_cell.angle_alpha   90.00
_cell.angle_beta   90.00
_cell.angle_gamma   90.00
#
_symmetry.space_group_name_H-M   'P 1'
#
loop_
_entity.id
_entity.type
_entity.pdbx_description
1 polymer ?
#
loop_
_entity_poly.entity_id
_entity_poly.type
_entity_poly.pdbx_seq_one_letter_code
_entity_poly.pdbx_strand_id
1 'polypeptide(L)'
;MNWLIHNYAWVLELLGQHLVIAVSAIVVALVISIPLGRAAVNSAFGRGLVSVVGAMYALPSLALLILVPVIIGTPLRSSLNMVIVLSIYGVAIMAGPCVQAFSGLPEQVLLSADACGYGRLRRWWQIE
;
A
#
# COMPACT_ATOMS: atom_id res chain seq x y z
N MET A 1 -24.66 -20.49 -19.29
CA MET A 1 -23.85 -19.41 -19.94
C MET A 1 -24.69 -18.26 -20.53
N ASN A 2 -25.97 -18.45 -20.76
CA ASN A 2 -26.86 -17.40 -21.34
C ASN A 2 -27.07 -16.18 -20.42
N TRP A 3 -27.03 -16.34 -19.09
CA TRP A 3 -27.21 -15.23 -18.16
C TRP A 3 -26.12 -14.16 -18.32
N LEU A 4 -24.85 -14.57 -18.48
CA LEU A 4 -23.72 -13.66 -18.62
C LEU A 4 -23.85 -12.79 -19.90
N ILE A 5 -24.31 -13.40 -20.98
CA ILE A 5 -24.51 -12.72 -22.28
C ILE A 5 -25.61 -11.67 -22.20
N HIS A 6 -26.66 -11.92 -21.39
CA HIS A 6 -27.77 -10.97 -21.23
C HIS A 6 -27.48 -9.87 -20.20
N ASN A 7 -26.48 -10.07 -19.32
CA ASN A 7 -26.17 -9.14 -18.24
C ASN A 7 -24.73 -8.57 -18.32
N TYR A 8 -24.09 -8.66 -19.48
CA TYR A 8 -22.69 -8.24 -19.63
C TYR A 8 -22.48 -6.75 -19.28
N ALA A 9 -23.41 -5.87 -19.60
CA ALA A 9 -23.31 -4.45 -19.30
C ALA A 9 -23.26 -4.20 -17.78
N TRP A 10 -24.13 -4.87 -17.02
CA TRP A 10 -24.13 -4.80 -15.56
C TRP A 10 -22.88 -5.40 -14.94
N VAL A 11 -22.38 -6.51 -15.48
CA VAL A 11 -21.12 -7.13 -15.04
C VAL A 11 -19.93 -6.19 -15.28
N LEU A 12 -19.89 -5.52 -16.43
CA LEU A 12 -18.84 -4.54 -16.75
C LEU A 12 -18.89 -3.33 -15.83
N GLU A 13 -20.08 -2.85 -15.48
CA GLU A 13 -20.25 -1.75 -14.53
C GLU A 13 -19.69 -2.14 -13.14
N LEU A 14 -20.06 -3.32 -12.62
CA LEU A 14 -19.54 -3.83 -11.35
C LEU A 14 -18.02 -4.03 -11.39
N LEU A 15 -17.49 -4.54 -12.50
CA LEU A 15 -16.05 -4.68 -12.70
C LEU A 15 -15.35 -3.32 -12.66
N GLY A 16 -15.91 -2.32 -13.33
CA GLY A 16 -15.39 -0.95 -13.31
C GLY A 16 -15.35 -0.37 -11.90
N GLN A 17 -16.43 -0.51 -11.13
CA GLN A 17 -16.48 -0.08 -9.72
C GLN A 17 -15.44 -0.81 -8.88
N HIS A 18 -15.30 -2.12 -9.06
CA HIS A 18 -14.30 -2.92 -8.34
C HIS A 18 -12.88 -2.48 -8.68
N LEU A 19 -12.58 -2.24 -9.95
CA LEU A 19 -11.26 -1.75 -10.38
C LEU A 19 -10.93 -0.38 -9.79
N VAL A 20 -11.89 0.55 -9.76
CA VAL A 20 -11.67 1.86 -9.15
C VAL A 20 -11.31 1.73 -7.67
N ILE A 21 -12.03 0.91 -6.92
CA ILE A 21 -11.76 0.67 -5.49
C ILE A 21 -10.38 0.03 -5.32
N ALA A 22 -10.09 -1.03 -6.07
CA ALA A 22 -8.83 -1.77 -5.97
C ALA A 22 -7.62 -0.92 -6.34
N VAL A 23 -7.66 -0.22 -7.47
CA VAL A 23 -6.56 0.65 -7.92
C VAL A 23 -6.34 1.80 -6.94
N SER A 24 -7.42 2.42 -6.46
CA SER A 24 -7.31 3.49 -5.45
C SER A 24 -6.63 3.00 -4.18
N ALA A 25 -7.03 1.83 -3.68
CA ALA A 25 -6.44 1.25 -2.48
C ALA A 25 -4.96 0.88 -2.67
N ILE A 26 -4.59 0.32 -3.83
CA ILE A 26 -3.20 -0.01 -4.17
C ILE A 26 -2.35 1.26 -4.24
N VAL A 27 -2.83 2.30 -4.92
CA VAL A 27 -2.10 3.57 -5.02
C VAL A 27 -1.85 4.18 -3.65
N VAL A 28 -2.88 4.23 -2.79
CA VAL A 28 -2.73 4.74 -1.41
C VAL A 28 -1.74 3.89 -0.62
N ALA A 29 -1.84 2.56 -0.72
CA ALA A 29 -0.93 1.65 -0.04
C ALA A 29 0.53 1.86 -0.48
N LEU A 30 0.80 2.01 -1.77
CA LEU A 30 2.14 2.28 -2.30
C LEU A 30 2.68 3.63 -1.84
N VAL A 31 1.87 4.69 -1.95
CA VAL A 31 2.26 6.05 -1.56
C VAL A 31 2.64 6.13 -0.08
N ILE A 32 2.02 5.31 0.77
CA ILE A 32 2.35 5.25 2.20
C ILE A 32 3.51 4.28 2.47
N SER A 33 3.51 3.09 1.87
CA SER A 33 4.48 2.04 2.19
C SER A 33 5.89 2.34 1.71
N ILE A 34 6.04 2.99 0.55
CA ILE A 34 7.35 3.32 0.00
C ILE A 34 8.13 4.28 0.92
N PRO A 35 7.61 5.47 1.29
CA PRO A 35 8.33 6.36 2.18
C PRO A 35 8.48 5.79 3.60
N LEU A 36 7.49 5.01 4.08
CA LEU A 36 7.55 4.33 5.36
C LEU A 36 8.69 3.29 5.38
N GLY A 37 8.80 2.46 4.35
CA GLY A 37 9.87 1.48 4.19
C GLY A 37 11.23 2.14 4.15
N ARG A 38 11.37 3.22 3.39
CA ARG A 38 12.63 3.99 3.28
C ARG A 38 13.03 4.63 4.61
N ALA A 39 12.09 5.20 5.34
CA ALA A 39 12.35 5.79 6.66
C ALA A 39 12.76 4.72 7.69
N ALA A 40 12.25 3.51 7.57
CA ALA A 40 12.51 2.41 8.48
C ALA A 40 13.93 1.83 8.35
N VAL A 41 14.57 1.91 7.18
CA VAL A 41 15.92 1.37 6.97
C VAL A 41 16.92 1.97 7.94
N ASN A 42 16.88 3.28 8.15
CA ASN A 42 17.87 4.01 8.95
C ASN A 42 17.37 4.42 10.34
N SER A 43 16.19 3.97 10.76
CA SER A 43 15.56 4.40 12.01
C SER A 43 15.00 3.23 12.80
N ALA A 44 15.40 3.11 14.07
CA ALA A 44 14.81 2.14 15.00
C ALA A 44 13.31 2.40 15.21
N PHE A 45 12.91 3.66 15.27
CA PHE A 45 11.50 4.05 15.35
C PHE A 45 10.72 3.61 14.10
N GLY A 46 11.29 3.84 12.90
CA GLY A 46 10.68 3.41 11.64
C GLY A 46 10.50 1.88 11.58
N ARG A 47 11.49 1.10 12.00
CA ARG A 47 11.38 -0.37 12.10
C ARG A 47 10.28 -0.80 13.05
N GLY A 48 10.19 -0.16 14.22
CA GLY A 48 9.11 -0.41 15.18
C GLY A 48 7.73 -0.12 14.57
N LEU A 49 7.61 1.01 13.88
CA LEU A 49 6.35 1.39 13.21
C LEU A 49 5.95 0.37 12.13
N VAL A 50 6.89 -0.07 11.30
CA VAL A 50 6.63 -1.11 10.29
C VAL A 50 6.19 -2.42 10.93
N SER A 51 6.78 -2.80 12.06
CA SER A 51 6.36 -4.01 12.80
C SER A 51 4.94 -3.88 13.34
N VAL A 52 4.57 -2.73 13.90
CA VAL A 52 3.20 -2.47 14.38
C VAL A 52 2.19 -2.48 13.22
N VAL A 53 2.51 -1.80 12.13
CA VAL A 53 1.66 -1.76 10.93
C VAL A 53 1.53 -3.17 10.33
N GLY A 54 2.61 -3.93 10.26
CA GLY A 54 2.59 -5.32 9.80
C GLY A 54 1.72 -6.22 10.68
N ALA A 55 1.72 -6.01 12.01
CA ALA A 55 0.86 -6.76 12.91
C ALA A 55 -0.65 -6.51 12.65
N MET A 56 -1.04 -5.38 12.06
CA MET A 56 -2.43 -5.11 11.68
C MET A 56 -2.96 -6.11 10.63
N TYR A 57 -2.07 -6.77 9.89
CA TYR A 57 -2.47 -7.83 8.96
C TYR A 57 -3.12 -9.03 9.68
N ALA A 58 -2.78 -9.26 10.95
CA ALA A 58 -3.38 -10.33 11.74
C ALA A 58 -4.84 -10.05 12.16
N LEU A 59 -5.32 -8.81 12.02
CA LEU A 59 -6.70 -8.47 12.32
C LEU A 59 -7.65 -9.04 11.26
N PRO A 60 -8.81 -9.63 11.66
CA PRO A 60 -9.80 -10.08 10.69
C PRO A 60 -10.32 -8.92 9.84
N SER A 61 -10.32 -9.09 8.51
CA SER A 61 -10.73 -8.03 7.56
C SER A 61 -12.16 -7.55 7.79
N LEU A 62 -13.07 -8.47 8.14
CA LEU A 62 -14.46 -8.13 8.48
C LEU A 62 -14.55 -7.24 9.71
N ALA A 63 -13.69 -7.44 10.71
CA ALA A 63 -13.65 -6.60 11.90
C ALA A 63 -13.23 -5.16 11.53
N LEU A 64 -12.22 -4.98 10.68
CA LEU A 64 -11.82 -3.66 10.22
C LEU A 64 -12.89 -2.98 9.35
N LEU A 65 -13.60 -3.73 8.50
CA LEU A 65 -14.71 -3.20 7.71
C LEU A 65 -15.85 -2.62 8.56
N ILE A 66 -16.03 -3.12 9.78
CA ILE A 66 -17.04 -2.63 10.73
C ILE A 66 -16.44 -1.52 11.61
N LEU A 67 -15.21 -1.70 12.07
CA LEU A 67 -14.58 -0.79 13.04
C LEU A 67 -14.24 0.57 12.42
N VAL A 68 -13.71 0.58 11.20
CA VAL A 68 -13.30 1.82 10.53
C VAL A 68 -14.47 2.81 10.35
N PRO A 69 -15.64 2.42 9.83
CA PRO A 69 -16.77 3.33 9.72
C PRO A 69 -17.31 3.81 11.08
N VAL A 70 -17.22 3.00 12.12
CA VAL A 70 -17.61 3.43 13.48
C VAL A 70 -16.68 4.52 14.00
N ILE A 71 -15.39 4.44 13.71
CA ILE A 71 -14.40 5.45 14.14
C ILE A 71 -14.49 6.72 13.29
N ILE A 72 -14.63 6.58 11.97
CA ILE A 72 -14.57 7.69 11.02
C ILE A 72 -15.96 8.32 10.77
N GLY A 73 -17.05 7.61 11.12
CA GLY A 73 -18.41 8.08 10.86
C GLY A 73 -18.88 7.90 9.41
N THR A 74 -18.25 6.98 8.65
CA THR A 74 -18.63 6.70 7.26
C THR A 74 -19.72 5.61 7.19
N PRO A 75 -20.55 5.59 6.11
CA PRO A 75 -21.48 4.49 5.90
C PRO A 75 -20.74 3.16 5.70
N LEU A 76 -21.20 2.09 6.33
CA LEU A 76 -20.60 0.74 6.28
C LEU A 76 -20.36 0.24 4.84
N ARG A 77 -21.28 0.54 3.93
CA ARG A 77 -21.26 0.09 2.53
C ARG A 77 -20.68 1.11 1.55
N SER A 78 -20.01 2.15 2.03
CA SER A 78 -19.42 3.14 1.13
C SER A 78 -18.14 2.62 0.46
N SER A 79 -17.97 2.96 -0.81
CA SER A 79 -16.72 2.68 -1.54
C SER A 79 -15.50 3.29 -0.84
N LEU A 80 -15.68 4.45 -0.19
CA LEU A 80 -14.64 5.10 0.59
C LEU A 80 -14.18 4.23 1.75
N ASN A 81 -15.11 3.63 2.51
CA ASN A 81 -14.76 2.71 3.60
C ASN A 81 -13.95 1.51 3.08
N MET A 82 -14.36 0.95 1.94
CA MET A 82 -13.64 -0.16 1.32
C MET A 82 -12.22 0.25 0.92
N VAL A 83 -12.04 1.42 0.28
CA VAL A 83 -10.72 1.94 -0.08
C VAL A 83 -9.85 2.12 1.16
N ILE A 84 -10.36 2.71 2.24
CA ILE A 84 -9.61 2.93 3.47
C ILE A 84 -9.15 1.60 4.07
N VAL A 85 -10.06 0.65 4.25
CA VAL A 85 -9.74 -0.66 4.85
C VAL A 85 -8.75 -1.44 4.00
N LEU A 86 -8.96 -1.49 2.68
CA LEU A 86 -8.03 -2.16 1.75
C LEU A 86 -6.66 -1.47 1.73
N SER A 87 -6.61 -0.14 1.85
CA SER A 87 -5.36 0.60 1.95
C SER A 87 -4.60 0.25 3.23
N ILE A 88 -5.28 0.16 4.36
CA ILE A 88 -4.66 -0.26 5.64
C ILE A 88 -4.04 -1.64 5.49
N TYR A 89 -4.76 -2.60 4.92
CA TYR A 89 -4.22 -3.94 4.63
C TYR A 89 -3.07 -3.90 3.63
N GLY A 90 -3.19 -3.10 2.57
CA GLY A 90 -2.14 -2.92 1.58
C GLY A 90 -0.85 -2.41 2.22
N VAL A 91 -0.94 -1.41 3.09
CA VAL A 91 0.22 -0.90 3.84
C VAL A 91 0.79 -1.96 4.77
N ALA A 92 -0.06 -2.71 5.49
CA ALA A 92 0.39 -3.77 6.39
C ALA A 92 1.17 -4.87 5.66
N ILE A 93 0.75 -5.24 4.45
CA ILE A 93 1.44 -6.24 3.61
C ILE A 93 2.71 -5.68 2.99
N MET A 94 2.70 -4.43 2.50
CA MET A 94 3.78 -3.89 1.68
C MET A 94 4.89 -3.22 2.47
N ALA A 95 4.64 -2.76 3.69
CA ALA A 95 5.65 -2.04 4.48
C ALA A 95 6.92 -2.87 4.73
N GLY A 96 6.78 -4.15 5.09
CA GLY A 96 7.90 -5.07 5.28
C GLY A 96 8.74 -5.29 4.01
N PRO A 97 8.15 -5.74 2.89
CA PRO A 97 8.82 -5.83 1.60
C PRO A 97 9.52 -4.54 1.15
N CYS A 98 8.91 -3.37 1.37
CA CYS A 98 9.56 -2.09 1.07
C CYS A 98 10.85 -1.89 1.88
N VAL A 99 10.84 -2.20 3.19
CA VAL A 99 12.07 -2.15 3.99
C VAL A 99 13.14 -3.09 3.44
N GLN A 100 12.75 -4.32 3.09
CA GLN A 100 13.69 -5.31 2.53
C GLN A 100 14.28 -4.85 1.19
N ALA A 101 13.46 -4.28 0.31
CA ALA A 101 13.91 -3.77 -0.98
C ALA A 101 14.97 -2.66 -0.80
N PHE A 102 14.71 -1.69 0.07
CA PHE A 102 15.68 -0.61 0.32
C PHE A 102 16.92 -1.06 1.10
N SER A 103 16.78 -2.05 1.99
CA SER A 103 17.92 -2.61 2.74
C SER A 103 18.79 -3.54 1.90
N GLY A 104 18.24 -4.12 0.83
CA GLY A 104 18.94 -5.03 -0.06
C GLY A 104 19.82 -4.36 -1.11
N LEU A 105 19.84 -3.02 -1.17
CA LEU A 105 20.68 -2.28 -2.11
C LEU A 105 22.16 -2.40 -1.72
N PRO A 106 23.04 -2.89 -2.62
CA PRO A 106 24.45 -2.99 -2.33
C PRO A 106 25.07 -1.59 -2.09
N GLU A 107 25.84 -1.45 -1.03
CA GLU A 107 26.51 -0.19 -0.70
C GLU A 107 27.36 0.34 -1.86
N GLN A 108 27.98 -0.55 -2.62
CA GLN A 108 28.79 -0.21 -3.79
C GLN A 108 27.98 0.53 -4.86
N VAL A 109 26.70 0.19 -5.06
CA VAL A 109 25.82 0.87 -6.01
C VAL A 109 25.54 2.29 -5.54
N LEU A 110 25.30 2.47 -4.26
CA LEU A 110 25.06 3.78 -3.66
C LEU A 110 26.32 4.69 -3.74
N LEU A 111 27.49 4.13 -3.44
CA LEU A 111 28.78 4.84 -3.56
C LEU A 111 29.09 5.20 -5.01
N SER A 112 28.82 4.31 -5.96
CA SER A 112 29.01 4.57 -7.39
C SER A 112 28.10 5.69 -7.88
N ALA A 113 26.85 5.71 -7.42
CA ALA A 113 25.91 6.77 -7.72
C ALA A 113 26.37 8.13 -7.19
N ASP A 114 26.88 8.16 -5.95
CA ASP A 114 27.42 9.39 -5.36
C ASP A 114 28.68 9.86 -6.13
N ALA A 115 29.57 8.95 -6.55
CA ALA A 115 30.71 9.26 -7.37
C ALA A 115 30.33 9.82 -8.77
N CYS A 116 29.21 9.35 -9.33
CA CYS A 116 28.66 9.88 -10.58
C CYS A 116 27.91 11.21 -10.40
N GLY A 117 27.89 11.80 -9.22
CA GLY A 117 27.27 13.10 -8.96
C GLY A 117 25.75 13.06 -8.83
N TYR A 118 25.17 11.90 -8.50
CA TYR A 118 23.74 11.81 -8.22
C TYR A 118 23.42 12.52 -6.90
N GLY A 119 22.64 13.60 -6.96
CA GLY A 119 22.08 14.23 -5.77
C GLY A 119 21.08 13.30 -5.06
N ARG A 120 20.87 13.50 -3.76
CA ARG A 120 20.01 12.63 -2.92
C ARG A 120 18.64 12.31 -3.52
N LEU A 121 17.95 13.32 -4.07
CA LEU A 121 16.61 13.15 -4.67
C LEU A 121 16.67 12.32 -5.95
N ARG A 122 17.67 12.57 -6.81
CA ARG A 122 17.86 11.84 -8.07
C ARG A 122 18.26 10.40 -7.81
N ARG A 123 19.12 10.15 -6.82
CA ARG A 123 19.51 8.81 -6.37
C ARG A 123 18.30 8.03 -5.90
N TRP A 124 17.44 8.66 -5.07
CA TRP A 124 16.23 8.05 -4.57
C TRP A 124 15.26 7.62 -5.68
N TRP A 125 15.09 8.44 -6.72
CA TRP A 125 14.17 8.14 -7.82
C TRP A 125 14.71 7.17 -8.88
N GLN A 126 16.02 7.10 -9.07
CA GLN A 126 16.62 6.35 -10.18
C GLN A 126 17.37 5.10 -9.75
N ILE A 127 17.72 4.97 -8.48
CA ILE A 127 18.60 3.91 -7.98
C ILE A 127 17.97 3.17 -6.77
N GLU A 128 17.34 3.88 -5.86
CA GLU A 128 16.67 3.34 -4.68
C GLU A 128 15.19 3.06 -4.95
#